data_22224038dbe239923549f2287b0b1e00
#
_entry.id   22224038dbe239923549f2287b0b1e00
#
_cell.length_a   1.000
_cell.length_b   1.000
_cell.length_c   1.000
_cell.angle_alpha   90.00
_cell.angle_beta   90.00
_cell.angle_gamma   90.00
#
_symmetry.space_group_name_H-M   'P 1'
#
loop_
_entity.id
_entity.type
_entity.pdbx_description
1 polymer ?
#
loop_
_entity_poly.entity_id
_entity_poly.type
_entity_poly.pdbx_seq_one_letter_code
_entity_poly.pdbx_strand_id
1 'polypeptide(L)'
;MFISTLGLAGFNTAEYAKLRLELEVAHAKLVEGDRKSQDNLGWMQPLDPDDEQVGKIIAAAEQIRRDADVLLVIGAGGSYLGARAGIEMLAGRSGTEILFLGHHLCTANLKEVFAKLKGRRVAVNVVSKSGTTLEPAIAFRLARRWMIDQYGVEEATRRIYVTTDPEKGALLAMAKKNGYKSFSIPERVGGRYSVLTVAGLLPMAVHGADIREMLRGAQEAARLYTNPRLEANTCYQYAVYRNFWYRNGKSIELLAGYDTRLRTLSDWWQQLFAESEGKDGKGIFPAVVQLTTDLHSVGQYIQQGPRHLLQTVLWVKQSDLNVTLPEMEDDLDGLGYLTGQDLHEINKRAFLGALTAHTNGGVPNVVLHLPDLTEQTIGHMFYFFMKACAVSSLLLGVNPFDQPGVEAYKRQMFHLLEERRTS
;
A
#
# COMPACT_ATOMS: atom_id res chain seq x y z
N MET A 1 -0.96 6.45 15.86
CA MET A 1 0.23 6.93 15.11
C MET A 1 0.47 8.39 15.46
N PHE A 2 1.70 8.80 15.66
CA PHE A 2 2.00 10.19 15.89
C PHE A 2 3.20 10.74 15.10
N ILE A 3 3.13 12.03 14.80
CA ILE A 3 4.10 12.74 13.99
C ILE A 3 5.03 13.54 14.89
N SER A 4 6.32 13.42 14.66
CA SER A 4 7.28 14.41 15.11
C SER A 4 7.89 15.09 13.90
N THR A 5 7.84 16.41 13.88
CA THR A 5 8.46 17.21 12.83
C THR A 5 9.74 17.82 13.36
N LEU A 6 10.88 17.40 12.78
CA LEU A 6 12.14 18.10 12.95
C LEU A 6 12.22 19.14 11.81
N GLY A 7 12.18 20.45 12.17
CA GLY A 7 12.34 21.52 11.18
C GLY A 7 11.07 22.23 10.73
N LEU A 8 10.05 22.35 11.59
CA LEU A 8 8.98 23.35 11.40
C LEU A 8 9.49 24.81 11.57
N ALA A 9 10.74 25.00 11.92
CA ALA A 9 11.42 26.30 12.00
C ALA A 9 11.63 26.87 10.58
N GLY A 10 10.58 27.27 9.91
CA GLY A 10 10.59 27.81 8.55
C GLY A 10 9.21 27.99 7.97
N PHE A 11 8.16 27.61 8.70
CA PHE A 11 6.80 27.90 8.29
C PHE A 11 6.59 29.44 8.30
N ASN A 12 6.60 30.04 7.11
CA ASN A 12 6.12 31.39 6.97
C ASN A 12 4.68 31.46 7.46
N THR A 13 4.43 32.29 8.46
CA THR A 13 3.11 32.40 9.13
C THR A 13 1.98 32.71 8.15
N ALA A 14 2.24 33.49 7.10
CA ALA A 14 1.24 33.84 6.08
C ALA A 14 0.88 32.65 5.19
N GLU A 15 1.85 31.84 4.77
CA GLU A 15 1.62 30.67 3.93
C GLU A 15 0.93 29.54 4.72
N TYR A 16 1.30 29.38 5.97
CA TYR A 16 0.63 28.44 6.89
C TYR A 16 -0.84 28.84 7.11
N ALA A 17 -1.12 30.13 7.33
CA ALA A 17 -2.49 30.62 7.46
C ALA A 17 -3.32 30.37 6.20
N LYS A 18 -2.72 30.54 5.02
CA LYS A 18 -3.37 30.24 3.74
C LYS A 18 -3.68 28.72 3.61
N LEU A 19 -2.69 27.86 3.89
CA LEU A 19 -2.88 26.40 3.85
C LEU A 19 -3.98 25.94 4.83
N ARG A 20 -4.11 26.60 5.98
CA ARG A 20 -5.16 26.31 6.95
C ARG A 20 -6.55 26.59 6.38
N LEU A 21 -6.75 27.73 5.72
CA LEU A 21 -8.02 28.07 5.05
C LEU A 21 -8.34 27.09 3.91
N GLU A 22 -7.32 26.74 3.09
CA GLU A 22 -7.49 25.76 2.02
C GLU A 22 -7.82 24.35 2.57
N LEU A 23 -7.27 23.99 3.73
CA LEU A 23 -7.59 22.75 4.42
C LEU A 23 -9.06 22.67 4.85
N GLU A 24 -9.64 23.76 5.32
CA GLU A 24 -11.07 23.82 5.66
C GLU A 24 -11.94 23.53 4.43
N VAL A 25 -11.57 24.07 3.28
CA VAL A 25 -12.24 23.78 2.00
C VAL A 25 -12.05 22.32 1.57
N ALA A 26 -10.83 21.79 1.71
CA ALA A 26 -10.54 20.38 1.40
C ALA A 26 -11.30 19.42 2.31
N HIS A 27 -11.40 19.75 3.61
CA HIS A 27 -12.19 18.98 4.58
C HIS A 27 -13.68 18.97 4.18
N ALA A 28 -14.27 20.14 3.93
CA ALA A 28 -15.66 20.24 3.51
C ALA A 28 -15.95 19.39 2.26
N LYS A 29 -15.10 19.44 1.24
CA LYS A 29 -15.23 18.62 0.03
C LYS A 29 -15.21 17.12 0.31
N LEU A 30 -14.43 16.65 1.28
CA LEU A 30 -14.38 15.24 1.64
C LEU A 30 -15.59 14.81 2.48
N VAL A 31 -16.09 15.67 3.38
CA VAL A 31 -17.18 15.33 4.30
C VAL A 31 -18.54 15.55 3.65
N GLU A 32 -18.73 16.68 2.97
CA GLU A 32 -20.00 17.04 2.33
C GLU A 32 -20.14 16.45 0.93
N GLY A 33 -19.02 16.08 0.31
CA GLY A 33 -18.94 15.53 -1.03
C GLY A 33 -19.16 16.60 -2.11
N ASP A 34 -18.21 16.79 -2.98
CA ASP A 34 -18.47 17.40 -4.29
C ASP A 34 -19.23 16.37 -5.14
N ARG A 35 -20.27 16.76 -5.88
CA ARG A 35 -21.10 15.86 -6.72
C ARG A 35 -20.28 14.97 -7.64
N LYS A 36 -19.08 15.40 -8.06
CA LYS A 36 -18.14 14.64 -8.89
C LYS A 36 -17.22 13.68 -8.11
N SER A 37 -16.98 13.93 -6.81
CA SER A 37 -16.11 13.11 -5.97
C SER A 37 -16.87 12.10 -5.10
N GLN A 38 -18.19 12.29 -4.92
CA GLN A 38 -19.04 11.38 -4.13
C GLN A 38 -18.94 9.92 -4.58
N ASP A 39 -18.68 9.68 -5.88
CA ASP A 39 -18.62 8.34 -6.46
C ASP A 39 -17.41 7.50 -6.00
N ASN A 40 -16.42 8.11 -5.32
CA ASN A 40 -15.18 7.41 -4.92
C ASN A 40 -14.80 7.57 -3.44
N LEU A 41 -15.75 7.90 -2.56
CA LEU A 41 -15.55 8.08 -1.12
C LEU A 41 -15.94 6.86 -0.26
N GLY A 42 -16.28 5.73 -0.88
CA GLY A 42 -16.68 4.52 -0.14
C GLY A 42 -15.63 3.97 0.81
N TRP A 43 -14.36 4.25 0.58
CA TRP A 43 -13.25 3.86 1.46
C TRP A 43 -13.19 4.64 2.78
N MET A 44 -13.87 5.80 2.87
CA MET A 44 -13.87 6.63 4.08
C MET A 44 -14.61 6.00 5.25
N GLN A 45 -15.47 5.03 4.96
CA GLN A 45 -16.18 4.23 5.96
C GLN A 45 -15.67 2.80 5.87
N PRO A 46 -14.63 2.44 6.65
CA PRO A 46 -14.16 1.05 6.70
C PRO A 46 -15.29 0.11 7.10
N LEU A 47 -15.22 -1.13 6.61
CA LEU A 47 -16.18 -2.17 6.97
C LEU A 47 -16.27 -2.31 8.49
N ASP A 48 -17.49 -2.58 8.99
CA ASP A 48 -17.64 -2.95 10.39
C ASP A 48 -16.98 -4.31 10.63
N PRO A 49 -16.10 -4.47 11.64
CA PRO A 49 -15.49 -5.74 11.97
C PRO A 49 -16.48 -6.88 12.17
N ASP A 50 -17.70 -6.58 12.62
CA ASP A 50 -18.75 -7.55 12.89
C ASP A 50 -19.78 -7.69 11.73
N ASP A 51 -19.54 -7.01 10.60
CA ASP A 51 -20.37 -7.14 9.40
C ASP A 51 -20.36 -8.57 8.85
N GLU A 52 -21.51 -9.03 8.34
CA GLU A 52 -21.66 -10.36 7.72
C GLU A 52 -20.67 -10.59 6.57
N GLN A 53 -20.32 -9.54 5.84
CA GLN A 53 -19.33 -9.61 4.76
C GLN A 53 -17.95 -9.98 5.29
N VAL A 54 -17.53 -9.43 6.43
CA VAL A 54 -16.27 -9.79 7.10
C VAL A 54 -16.31 -11.26 7.54
N GLY A 55 -17.43 -11.71 8.08
CA GLY A 55 -17.65 -13.14 8.40
C GLY A 55 -17.50 -14.05 7.17
N LYS A 56 -18.04 -13.67 6.02
CA LYS A 56 -17.89 -14.40 4.75
C LYS A 56 -16.44 -14.45 4.26
N ILE A 57 -15.69 -13.36 4.42
CA ILE A 57 -14.25 -13.31 4.06
C ILE A 57 -13.47 -14.28 4.94
N ILE A 58 -13.70 -14.26 6.26
CA ILE A 58 -13.04 -15.16 7.22
C ILE A 58 -13.34 -16.64 6.91
N ALA A 59 -14.61 -16.97 6.70
CA ALA A 59 -15.01 -18.33 6.34
C ALA A 59 -14.37 -18.83 5.04
N ALA A 60 -14.25 -17.96 4.04
CA ALA A 60 -13.56 -18.28 2.79
C ALA A 60 -12.05 -18.46 3.01
N ALA A 61 -11.42 -17.59 3.81
CA ALA A 61 -10.01 -17.72 4.15
C ALA A 61 -9.71 -19.03 4.91
N GLU A 62 -10.54 -19.41 5.85
CA GLU A 62 -10.44 -20.70 6.55
C GLU A 62 -10.58 -21.89 5.59
N GLN A 63 -11.54 -21.82 4.66
CA GLN A 63 -11.70 -22.85 3.64
C GLN A 63 -10.45 -22.97 2.76
N ILE A 64 -9.90 -21.84 2.29
CA ILE A 64 -8.68 -21.83 1.49
C ILE A 64 -7.51 -22.43 2.27
N ARG A 65 -7.33 -22.08 3.55
CA ARG A 65 -6.26 -22.63 4.40
C ARG A 65 -6.37 -24.15 4.60
N ARG A 66 -7.58 -24.70 4.66
CA ARG A 66 -7.79 -26.16 4.73
C ARG A 66 -7.46 -26.86 3.41
N ASP A 67 -7.77 -26.22 2.29
CA ASP A 67 -7.77 -26.89 0.98
C ASP A 67 -6.50 -26.63 0.17
N ALA A 68 -5.71 -25.61 0.53
CA ALA A 68 -4.58 -25.16 -0.27
C ALA A 68 -3.33 -24.89 0.56
N ASP A 69 -2.18 -25.25 0.01
CA ASP A 69 -0.86 -24.91 0.53
C ASP A 69 -0.41 -23.55 -0.01
N VAL A 70 -1.00 -23.13 -1.14
CA VAL A 70 -0.71 -21.86 -1.81
C VAL A 70 -2.01 -21.18 -2.21
N LEU A 71 -2.13 -19.88 -1.91
CA LEU A 71 -3.07 -18.99 -2.57
C LEU A 71 -2.33 -18.17 -3.61
N LEU A 72 -2.68 -18.34 -4.89
CA LEU A 72 -2.21 -17.50 -5.98
C LEU A 72 -3.15 -16.29 -6.13
N VAL A 73 -2.67 -15.10 -5.76
CA VAL A 73 -3.39 -13.83 -5.94
C VAL A 73 -3.02 -13.22 -7.28
N ILE A 74 -4.01 -12.99 -8.13
CA ILE A 74 -3.82 -12.42 -9.47
C ILE A 74 -4.43 -11.03 -9.51
N GLY A 75 -3.58 -10.00 -9.63
CA GLY A 75 -4.01 -8.61 -9.66
C GLY A 75 -2.88 -7.66 -10.04
N ALA A 76 -3.21 -6.43 -10.40
CA ALA A 76 -2.26 -5.37 -10.72
C ALA A 76 -2.52 -4.10 -9.90
N GLY A 77 -1.49 -3.31 -9.62
CA GLY A 77 -1.60 -2.07 -8.86
C GLY A 77 -2.29 -2.26 -7.51
N GLY A 78 -3.31 -1.47 -7.22
CA GLY A 78 -4.08 -1.53 -5.96
C GLY A 78 -4.79 -2.87 -5.70
N SER A 79 -4.97 -3.71 -6.73
CA SER A 79 -5.54 -5.04 -6.56
C SER A 79 -4.61 -6.06 -5.89
N TYR A 80 -3.31 -5.75 -5.71
CA TYR A 80 -2.38 -6.63 -5.02
C TYR A 80 -1.46 -5.92 -4.03
N LEU A 81 -1.02 -4.68 -4.32
CA LEU A 81 0.01 -4.00 -3.51
C LEU A 81 -0.38 -3.84 -2.05
N GLY A 82 -1.62 -3.41 -1.78
CA GLY A 82 -2.09 -3.25 -0.40
C GLY A 82 -2.17 -4.59 0.36
N ALA A 83 -2.67 -5.65 -0.30
CA ALA A 83 -2.69 -6.99 0.28
C ALA A 83 -1.27 -7.48 0.60
N ARG A 84 -0.36 -7.36 -0.36
CA ARG A 84 1.04 -7.76 -0.21
C ARG A 84 1.74 -6.99 0.90
N ALA A 85 1.50 -5.67 0.99
CA ALA A 85 2.03 -4.83 2.06
C ALA A 85 1.59 -5.32 3.45
N GLY A 86 0.28 -5.58 3.64
CA GLY A 86 -0.23 -6.11 4.90
C GLY A 86 0.35 -7.48 5.26
N ILE A 87 0.49 -8.37 4.27
CA ILE A 87 1.07 -9.70 4.45
C ILE A 87 2.54 -9.62 4.85
N GLU A 88 3.36 -8.82 4.17
CA GLU A 88 4.78 -8.69 4.48
C GLU A 88 5.05 -8.03 5.83
N MET A 89 4.21 -7.07 6.26
CA MET A 89 4.29 -6.48 7.60
C MET A 89 3.96 -7.47 8.72
N LEU A 90 3.11 -8.47 8.44
CA LEU A 90 2.69 -9.52 9.37
C LEU A 90 3.44 -10.85 9.13
N ALA A 91 4.66 -10.79 8.63
CA ALA A 91 5.47 -11.97 8.30
C ALA A 91 5.57 -12.97 9.47
N GLY A 92 5.68 -14.26 9.14
CA GLY A 92 5.80 -15.36 10.12
C GLY A 92 4.48 -16.01 10.55
N ARG A 93 3.34 -15.56 10.02
CA ARG A 93 2.03 -16.18 10.28
C ARG A 93 1.67 -17.18 9.18
N SER A 94 0.85 -18.18 9.53
CA SER A 94 0.16 -19.13 8.65
C SER A 94 0.99 -20.18 7.91
N GLY A 95 0.37 -21.31 7.66
CA GLY A 95 0.89 -22.40 6.80
C GLY A 95 0.57 -22.25 5.31
N THR A 96 -0.28 -21.30 4.90
CA THR A 96 -0.63 -21.06 3.48
C THR A 96 0.25 -19.97 2.89
N GLU A 97 1.05 -20.33 1.90
CA GLU A 97 1.89 -19.38 1.18
C GLU A 97 1.05 -18.53 0.23
N ILE A 98 1.32 -17.23 0.21
CA ILE A 98 0.66 -16.30 -0.72
C ILE A 98 1.65 -15.95 -1.84
N LEU A 99 1.31 -16.28 -3.08
CA LEU A 99 2.06 -15.89 -4.27
C LEU A 99 1.26 -14.86 -5.08
N PHE A 100 1.97 -13.91 -5.68
CA PHE A 100 1.36 -12.85 -6.48
C PHE A 100 1.73 -12.99 -7.95
N LEU A 101 0.76 -12.78 -8.85
CA LEU A 101 0.91 -12.85 -10.30
C LEU A 101 0.02 -11.80 -10.98
N GLY A 102 0.30 -11.48 -12.24
CA GLY A 102 -0.54 -10.56 -13.02
C GLY A 102 -0.27 -9.07 -12.79
N HIS A 103 0.87 -8.75 -12.19
CA HIS A 103 1.38 -7.38 -12.07
C HIS A 103 2.55 -7.10 -13.04
N HIS A 104 2.99 -8.12 -13.78
CA HIS A 104 4.00 -8.05 -14.83
C HIS A 104 3.62 -8.89 -16.05
N LEU A 105 4.07 -8.47 -17.24
CA LEU A 105 4.09 -9.29 -18.45
C LEU A 105 5.45 -9.98 -18.66
N CYS A 106 6.17 -10.24 -17.56
CA CYS A 106 7.50 -10.85 -17.58
C CYS A 106 7.41 -12.38 -17.57
N THR A 107 7.94 -13.02 -18.62
CA THR A 107 7.94 -14.49 -18.75
C THR A 107 8.74 -15.17 -17.63
N ALA A 108 9.84 -14.56 -17.15
CA ALA A 108 10.65 -15.11 -16.06
C ALA A 108 9.84 -15.22 -14.78
N ASN A 109 9.15 -14.13 -14.37
CA ASN A 109 8.27 -14.11 -13.20
C ASN A 109 7.16 -15.16 -13.30
N LEU A 110 6.52 -15.24 -14.48
CA LEU A 110 5.49 -16.25 -14.75
C LEU A 110 6.01 -17.69 -14.52
N LYS A 111 7.15 -18.02 -15.14
CA LYS A 111 7.77 -19.35 -15.02
C LYS A 111 8.16 -19.67 -13.58
N GLU A 112 8.73 -18.70 -12.86
CA GLU A 112 9.12 -18.87 -11.46
C GLU A 112 7.90 -19.19 -10.59
N VAL A 113 6.82 -18.39 -10.71
CA VAL A 113 5.59 -18.62 -9.94
C VAL A 113 5.01 -19.98 -10.25
N PHE A 114 4.83 -20.36 -11.52
CA PHE A 114 4.30 -21.68 -11.88
C PHE A 114 5.20 -22.84 -11.44
N ALA A 115 6.50 -22.66 -11.38
CA ALA A 115 7.41 -23.67 -10.82
C ALA A 115 7.15 -23.92 -9.33
N LYS A 116 6.85 -22.85 -8.56
CA LYS A 116 6.51 -22.94 -7.13
C LYS A 116 5.15 -23.61 -6.88
N LEU A 117 4.25 -23.65 -7.87
CA LEU A 117 2.94 -24.30 -7.74
C LEU A 117 2.99 -25.82 -7.92
N LYS A 118 4.03 -26.36 -8.55
CA LYS A 118 4.12 -27.80 -8.87
C LYS A 118 4.07 -28.68 -7.60
N GLY A 119 3.23 -29.71 -7.60
CA GLY A 119 3.08 -30.65 -6.50
C GLY A 119 2.41 -30.10 -5.25
N ARG A 120 1.86 -28.89 -5.30
CA ARG A 120 1.18 -28.25 -4.17
C ARG A 120 -0.32 -28.12 -4.44
N ARG A 121 -1.09 -28.08 -3.37
CA ARG A 121 -2.53 -27.74 -3.44
C ARG A 121 -2.67 -26.24 -3.60
N VAL A 122 -3.32 -25.80 -4.67
CA VAL A 122 -3.41 -24.38 -5.05
C VAL A 122 -4.86 -23.91 -5.04
N ALA A 123 -5.10 -22.74 -4.47
CA ALA A 123 -6.29 -21.92 -4.71
C ALA A 123 -5.89 -20.64 -5.44
N VAL A 124 -6.81 -20.03 -6.16
CA VAL A 124 -6.59 -18.80 -6.92
C VAL A 124 -7.58 -17.72 -6.48
N ASN A 125 -7.11 -16.51 -6.20
CA ASN A 125 -7.96 -15.33 -6.04
C ASN A 125 -7.64 -14.31 -7.14
N VAL A 126 -8.59 -14.08 -8.04
CA VAL A 126 -8.43 -13.06 -9.09
C VAL A 126 -9.08 -11.77 -8.65
N VAL A 127 -8.31 -10.70 -8.60
CA VAL A 127 -8.74 -9.38 -8.12
C VAL A 127 -8.68 -8.38 -9.28
N SER A 128 -9.83 -8.06 -9.85
CA SER A 128 -9.95 -7.07 -10.93
C SER A 128 -11.37 -6.51 -11.00
N LYS A 129 -11.52 -5.19 -10.91
CA LYS A 129 -12.85 -4.54 -10.98
C LYS A 129 -13.48 -4.71 -12.36
N SER A 130 -12.77 -4.45 -13.45
CA SER A 130 -13.26 -4.59 -14.81
C SER A 130 -13.15 -6.00 -15.38
N GLY A 131 -12.11 -6.74 -14.98
CA GLY A 131 -11.71 -8.01 -15.59
C GLY A 131 -11.02 -7.90 -16.96
N THR A 132 -10.75 -6.68 -17.43
CA THR A 132 -10.14 -6.41 -18.73
C THR A 132 -8.74 -5.80 -18.65
N THR A 133 -8.23 -5.53 -17.44
CA THR A 133 -6.83 -5.11 -17.27
C THR A 133 -5.92 -6.19 -17.83
N LEU A 134 -5.01 -5.81 -18.72
CA LEU A 134 -4.29 -6.73 -19.60
C LEU A 134 -3.49 -7.79 -18.82
N GLU A 135 -2.65 -7.34 -17.87
CA GLU A 135 -1.74 -8.19 -17.13
C GLU A 135 -2.46 -9.27 -16.29
N PRO A 136 -3.42 -8.92 -15.42
CA PRO A 136 -4.16 -9.93 -14.66
C PRO A 136 -5.09 -10.78 -15.55
N ALA A 137 -5.61 -10.25 -16.67
CA ALA A 137 -6.43 -11.05 -17.59
C ALA A 137 -5.62 -12.15 -18.28
N ILE A 138 -4.39 -11.83 -18.71
CA ILE A 138 -3.45 -12.83 -19.28
C ILE A 138 -3.04 -13.84 -18.21
N ALA A 139 -2.64 -13.37 -17.04
CA ALA A 139 -2.20 -14.23 -15.93
C ALA A 139 -3.33 -15.17 -15.50
N PHE A 140 -4.56 -14.68 -15.40
CA PHE A 140 -5.70 -15.51 -15.04
C PHE A 140 -6.03 -16.54 -16.14
N ARG A 141 -5.94 -16.20 -17.41
CA ARG A 141 -6.15 -17.17 -18.51
C ARG A 141 -5.16 -18.33 -18.42
N LEU A 142 -3.89 -18.03 -18.13
CA LEU A 142 -2.85 -19.05 -17.97
C LEU A 142 -3.05 -19.87 -16.68
N ALA A 143 -3.31 -19.21 -15.56
CA ALA A 143 -3.55 -19.88 -14.29
C ALA A 143 -4.81 -20.76 -14.33
N ARG A 144 -5.90 -20.28 -14.96
CA ARG A 144 -7.13 -21.06 -15.14
C ARG A 144 -6.88 -22.32 -15.94
N ARG A 145 -6.11 -22.23 -17.05
CA ARG A 145 -5.75 -23.42 -17.85
C ARG A 145 -4.95 -24.40 -17.00
N TRP A 146 -3.92 -23.94 -16.30
CA TRP A 146 -3.12 -24.76 -15.41
C TRP A 146 -3.96 -25.43 -14.32
N MET A 147 -4.90 -24.71 -13.67
CA MET A 147 -5.83 -25.27 -12.69
C MET A 147 -6.68 -26.41 -13.26
N ILE A 148 -7.22 -26.21 -14.47
CA ILE A 148 -8.03 -27.24 -15.15
C ILE A 148 -7.19 -28.47 -15.48
N ASP A 149 -5.96 -28.29 -15.93
CA ASP A 149 -5.04 -29.38 -16.27
C ASP A 149 -4.61 -30.17 -15.01
N GLN A 150 -4.51 -29.51 -13.83
CA GLN A 150 -4.13 -30.16 -12.57
C GLN A 150 -5.30 -30.84 -11.86
N TYR A 151 -6.48 -30.26 -11.89
CA TYR A 151 -7.59 -30.68 -11.02
C TYR A 151 -8.85 -31.14 -11.78
N GLY A 152 -8.90 -30.98 -13.10
CA GLY A 152 -10.14 -31.05 -13.86
C GLY A 152 -11.05 -29.82 -13.65
N VAL A 153 -12.09 -29.72 -14.44
CA VAL A 153 -12.96 -28.51 -14.51
C VAL A 153 -13.68 -28.27 -13.18
N GLU A 154 -14.27 -29.31 -12.60
CA GLU A 154 -15.12 -29.18 -11.41
C GLU A 154 -14.32 -28.73 -10.19
N GLU A 155 -13.21 -29.42 -9.89
CA GLU A 155 -12.39 -29.08 -8.74
C GLU A 155 -11.63 -27.77 -8.92
N ALA A 156 -11.16 -27.45 -10.14
CA ALA A 156 -10.60 -26.14 -10.45
C ALA A 156 -11.61 -25.02 -10.16
N THR A 157 -12.88 -25.21 -10.50
CA THR A 157 -13.95 -24.24 -10.21
C THR A 157 -14.12 -23.96 -8.74
N ARG A 158 -14.05 -24.98 -7.87
CA ARG A 158 -14.17 -24.84 -6.41
C ARG A 158 -13.01 -24.08 -5.79
N ARG A 159 -11.83 -24.09 -6.44
CA ARG A 159 -10.57 -23.50 -5.96
C ARG A 159 -10.33 -22.09 -6.49
N ILE A 160 -11.18 -21.60 -7.40
CA ILE A 160 -11.08 -20.26 -7.97
C ILE A 160 -12.06 -19.32 -7.27
N TYR A 161 -11.51 -18.26 -6.70
CA TYR A 161 -12.22 -17.16 -6.06
C TYR A 161 -12.05 -15.90 -6.93
N VAL A 162 -13.09 -15.09 -7.02
CA VAL A 162 -13.11 -13.87 -7.83
C VAL A 162 -13.48 -12.69 -6.96
N THR A 163 -12.67 -11.66 -7.00
CA THR A 163 -12.92 -10.38 -6.32
C THR A 163 -13.08 -9.30 -7.38
N THR A 164 -14.30 -8.79 -7.59
CA THR A 164 -14.64 -7.97 -8.76
C THR A 164 -15.76 -6.97 -8.46
N ASP A 165 -16.19 -6.22 -9.49
CA ASP A 165 -17.35 -5.34 -9.44
C ASP A 165 -18.64 -6.15 -9.17
N PRO A 166 -19.59 -5.65 -8.34
CA PRO A 166 -20.81 -6.37 -8.02
C PRO A 166 -21.80 -6.51 -9.18
N GLU A 167 -21.79 -5.58 -10.14
CA GLU A 167 -22.84 -5.44 -11.14
C GLU A 167 -22.39 -5.73 -12.57
N LYS A 168 -21.14 -5.38 -12.91
CA LYS A 168 -20.66 -5.36 -14.29
C LYS A 168 -19.22 -5.87 -14.41
N GLY A 169 -18.79 -6.06 -15.65
CA GLY A 169 -17.40 -6.43 -15.99
C GLY A 169 -17.24 -7.86 -16.47
N ALA A 170 -16.19 -8.07 -17.25
CA ALA A 170 -15.89 -9.36 -17.87
C ALA A 170 -15.62 -10.46 -16.83
N LEU A 171 -14.95 -10.11 -15.70
CA LEU A 171 -14.63 -11.07 -14.66
C LEU A 171 -15.88 -11.53 -13.90
N LEU A 172 -16.84 -10.63 -13.64
CA LEU A 172 -18.12 -11.00 -13.06
C LEU A 172 -18.92 -11.93 -13.98
N ALA A 173 -18.99 -11.61 -15.27
CA ALA A 173 -19.66 -12.45 -16.26
C ALA A 173 -19.03 -13.86 -16.31
N MET A 174 -17.69 -13.93 -16.24
CA MET A 174 -16.96 -15.20 -16.20
C MET A 174 -17.23 -15.97 -14.91
N ALA A 175 -17.29 -15.29 -13.76
CA ALA A 175 -17.59 -15.91 -12.47
C ALA A 175 -19.00 -16.52 -12.48
N LYS A 176 -20.01 -15.78 -12.93
CA LYS A 176 -21.40 -16.28 -13.06
C LYS A 176 -21.49 -17.48 -14.01
N LYS A 177 -20.85 -17.40 -15.20
CA LYS A 177 -20.88 -18.46 -16.19
C LYS A 177 -20.24 -19.76 -15.71
N ASN A 178 -19.15 -19.69 -14.96
CA ASN A 178 -18.38 -20.86 -14.53
C ASN A 178 -18.68 -21.30 -13.09
N GLY A 179 -19.48 -20.56 -12.32
CA GLY A 179 -19.82 -20.90 -10.94
C GLY A 179 -18.70 -20.63 -9.92
N TYR A 180 -17.81 -19.66 -10.19
CA TYR A 180 -16.76 -19.29 -9.24
C TYR A 180 -17.33 -18.56 -8.03
N LYS A 181 -16.78 -18.82 -6.85
CA LYS A 181 -17.07 -18.01 -5.66
C LYS A 181 -16.63 -16.56 -5.89
N SER A 182 -17.55 -15.62 -5.72
CA SER A 182 -17.28 -14.22 -5.98
C SER A 182 -17.50 -13.33 -4.77
N PHE A 183 -16.64 -12.32 -4.64
CA PHE A 183 -16.70 -11.24 -3.67
C PHE A 183 -16.77 -9.90 -4.39
N SER A 184 -17.51 -8.96 -3.82
CA SER A 184 -17.75 -7.65 -4.43
C SER A 184 -16.81 -6.59 -3.85
N ILE A 185 -16.09 -5.90 -4.73
CA ILE A 185 -15.41 -4.64 -4.38
C ILE A 185 -16.49 -3.55 -4.38
N PRO A 186 -16.60 -2.74 -3.34
CA PRO A 186 -17.58 -1.66 -3.31
C PRO A 186 -17.44 -0.73 -4.52
N GLU A 187 -18.54 -0.38 -5.16
CA GLU A 187 -18.54 0.41 -6.40
C GLU A 187 -17.80 1.75 -6.23
N ARG A 188 -18.00 2.39 -5.08
CA ARG A 188 -17.44 3.70 -4.74
C ARG A 188 -16.01 3.64 -4.18
N VAL A 189 -15.24 2.59 -4.46
CA VAL A 189 -13.85 2.46 -4.05
C VAL A 189 -12.94 2.26 -5.25
N GLY A 190 -12.01 3.18 -5.44
CA GLY A 190 -10.97 3.08 -6.46
C GLY A 190 -9.89 2.04 -6.09
N GLY A 191 -9.16 1.51 -7.10
CA GLY A 191 -8.19 0.42 -6.88
C GLY A 191 -7.14 0.72 -5.81
N ARG A 192 -6.49 1.88 -5.86
CA ARG A 192 -5.45 2.29 -4.88
C ARG A 192 -5.97 2.58 -3.47
N TYR A 193 -7.30 2.69 -3.31
CA TYR A 193 -7.99 2.87 -2.03
C TYR A 193 -8.65 1.58 -1.53
N SER A 194 -8.46 0.42 -2.19
CA SER A 194 -9.24 -0.79 -1.93
C SER A 194 -8.64 -1.74 -0.89
N VAL A 195 -7.50 -1.41 -0.29
CA VAL A 195 -6.77 -2.30 0.63
C VAL A 195 -7.62 -2.77 1.83
N LEU A 196 -8.50 -1.93 2.36
CA LEU A 196 -9.42 -2.25 3.47
C LEU A 196 -10.78 -2.79 3.00
N THR A 197 -10.86 -3.25 1.75
CA THR A 197 -12.00 -4.01 1.20
C THR A 197 -11.62 -5.49 1.05
N VAL A 198 -12.52 -6.30 0.57
CA VAL A 198 -12.25 -7.73 0.29
C VAL A 198 -11.02 -7.93 -0.60
N ALA A 199 -10.67 -6.96 -1.45
CA ALA A 199 -9.48 -7.04 -2.32
C ALA A 199 -8.17 -7.19 -1.54
N GLY A 200 -8.03 -6.50 -0.41
CA GLY A 200 -6.90 -6.65 0.50
C GLY A 200 -7.16 -7.66 1.61
N LEU A 201 -8.36 -7.64 2.20
CA LEU A 201 -8.67 -8.41 3.40
C LEU A 201 -8.67 -9.93 3.19
N LEU A 202 -9.15 -10.44 2.03
CA LEU A 202 -9.18 -11.88 1.79
C LEU A 202 -7.77 -12.51 1.73
N PRO A 203 -6.82 -12.00 0.95
CA PRO A 203 -5.45 -12.54 0.97
C PRO A 203 -4.77 -12.41 2.34
N MET A 204 -4.98 -11.30 3.05
CA MET A 204 -4.44 -11.09 4.41
C MET A 204 -5.04 -12.08 5.41
N ALA A 205 -6.36 -12.36 5.35
CA ALA A 205 -7.01 -13.36 6.20
C ALA A 205 -6.51 -14.78 5.89
N VAL A 206 -6.26 -15.13 4.62
CA VAL A 206 -5.64 -16.40 4.24
C VAL A 206 -4.22 -16.52 4.78
N HIS A 207 -3.47 -15.43 4.78
CA HIS A 207 -2.14 -15.36 5.41
C HIS A 207 -2.21 -15.57 6.93
N GLY A 208 -3.35 -15.37 7.57
CA GLY A 208 -3.54 -15.55 9.01
C GLY A 208 -3.65 -14.25 9.79
N ALA A 209 -3.80 -13.11 9.11
CA ALA A 209 -4.07 -11.83 9.77
C ALA A 209 -5.46 -11.81 10.41
N ASP A 210 -5.57 -11.22 11.59
CA ASP A 210 -6.86 -10.88 12.18
C ASP A 210 -7.40 -9.60 11.49
N ILE A 211 -8.21 -9.82 10.45
CA ILE A 211 -8.80 -8.71 9.69
C ILE A 211 -9.83 -7.91 10.50
N ARG A 212 -10.38 -8.45 11.60
CA ARG A 212 -11.26 -7.69 12.51
C ARG A 212 -10.47 -6.67 13.28
N GLU A 213 -9.31 -7.05 13.84
CA GLU A 213 -8.41 -6.10 14.51
C GLU A 213 -7.89 -5.03 13.52
N MET A 214 -7.56 -5.43 12.29
CA MET A 214 -7.16 -4.47 11.25
C MET A 214 -8.28 -3.45 10.95
N LEU A 215 -9.52 -3.90 10.82
CA LEU A 215 -10.67 -3.02 10.61
C LEU A 215 -10.97 -2.15 11.83
N ARG A 216 -10.78 -2.65 13.06
CA ARG A 216 -10.89 -1.81 14.28
C ARG A 216 -9.89 -0.66 14.25
N GLY A 217 -8.63 -0.94 13.88
CA GLY A 217 -7.62 0.11 13.72
C GLY A 217 -7.98 1.14 12.64
N ALA A 218 -8.52 0.69 11.51
CA ALA A 218 -8.99 1.57 10.46
C ALA A 218 -10.20 2.43 10.89
N GLN A 219 -11.16 1.85 11.63
CA GLN A 219 -12.30 2.59 12.16
C GLN A 219 -11.89 3.62 13.24
N GLU A 220 -10.92 3.26 14.09
CA GLU A 220 -10.34 4.21 15.05
C GLU A 220 -9.72 5.40 14.34
N ALA A 221 -8.91 5.14 13.29
CA ALA A 221 -8.33 6.18 12.45
C ALA A 221 -9.42 7.02 11.76
N ALA A 222 -10.46 6.38 11.24
CA ALA A 222 -11.58 7.08 10.60
C ALA A 222 -12.24 8.08 11.57
N ARG A 223 -12.49 7.65 12.81
CA ARG A 223 -13.06 8.53 13.86
C ARG A 223 -12.10 9.65 14.26
N LEU A 224 -10.83 9.32 14.51
CA LEU A 224 -9.81 10.29 14.93
C LEU A 224 -9.62 11.40 13.89
N TYR A 225 -9.59 11.05 12.62
CA TYR A 225 -9.32 11.97 11.52
C TYR A 225 -10.58 12.68 10.97
N THR A 226 -11.73 12.57 11.62
CA THR A 226 -12.90 13.44 11.36
C THR A 226 -12.71 14.84 11.93
N ASN A 227 -11.81 15.01 12.90
CA ASN A 227 -11.58 16.32 13.51
C ASN A 227 -11.04 17.32 12.46
N PRO A 228 -11.72 18.45 12.19
CA PRO A 228 -11.27 19.43 11.19
C PRO A 228 -10.06 20.25 11.64
N ARG A 229 -9.76 20.26 12.95
CA ARG A 229 -8.69 21.11 13.51
C ARG A 229 -7.33 20.54 13.18
N LEU A 230 -6.49 21.32 12.48
CA LEU A 230 -5.16 20.93 12.05
C LEU A 230 -4.30 20.43 13.23
N GLU A 231 -4.33 21.13 14.37
CA GLU A 231 -3.50 20.83 15.55
C GLU A 231 -3.85 19.47 16.19
N ALA A 232 -5.09 19.01 15.99
CA ALA A 232 -5.60 17.76 16.55
C ALA A 232 -5.69 16.61 15.53
N ASN A 233 -5.24 16.85 14.29
CA ASN A 233 -5.38 15.88 13.20
C ASN A 233 -4.05 15.64 12.49
N THR A 234 -3.33 14.60 12.90
CA THR A 234 -2.01 14.26 12.35
C THR A 234 -2.05 13.94 10.86
N CYS A 235 -3.17 13.42 10.35
CA CYS A 235 -3.38 13.21 8.91
C CYS A 235 -3.33 14.54 8.14
N TYR A 236 -3.98 15.58 8.68
CA TYR A 236 -3.98 16.92 8.09
C TYR A 236 -2.64 17.62 8.24
N GLN A 237 -1.97 17.41 9.38
CA GLN A 237 -0.61 17.92 9.59
C GLN A 237 0.34 17.39 8.52
N TYR A 238 0.27 16.10 8.21
CA TYR A 238 1.09 15.48 7.17
C TYR A 238 0.76 16.05 5.77
N ALA A 239 -0.52 16.15 5.40
CA ALA A 239 -0.94 16.72 4.13
C ALA A 239 -0.51 18.19 3.96
N VAL A 240 -0.64 19.00 5.02
CA VAL A 240 -0.20 20.41 5.05
C VAL A 240 1.31 20.51 4.96
N TYR A 241 2.06 19.68 5.69
CA TYR A 241 3.53 19.62 5.64
C TYR A 241 4.02 19.37 4.22
N ARG A 242 3.48 18.37 3.54
CA ARG A 242 3.81 18.04 2.15
C ARG A 242 3.55 19.23 1.20
N ASN A 243 2.36 19.82 1.27
CA ASN A 243 1.97 20.94 0.42
C ASN A 243 2.78 22.21 0.70
N PHE A 244 3.12 22.47 1.97
CA PHE A 244 4.00 23.57 2.33
C PHE A 244 5.37 23.43 1.64
N TRP A 245 6.01 22.28 1.78
CA TRP A 245 7.32 22.07 1.19
C TRP A 245 7.28 22.00 -0.34
N TYR A 246 6.21 21.47 -0.93
CA TYR A 246 6.01 21.52 -2.37
C TYR A 246 6.00 22.97 -2.89
N ARG A 247 5.25 23.86 -2.26
CA ARG A 247 5.20 25.28 -2.59
C ARG A 247 6.54 26.00 -2.37
N ASN A 248 7.39 25.45 -1.52
CA ASN A 248 8.76 25.90 -1.26
C ASN A 248 9.80 25.12 -2.09
N GLY A 249 9.42 24.56 -3.22
CA GLY A 249 10.32 23.96 -4.22
C GLY A 249 10.78 22.54 -3.93
N LYS A 250 10.16 21.82 -2.98
CA LYS A 250 10.43 20.39 -2.72
C LYS A 250 9.48 19.55 -3.57
N SER A 251 9.98 19.06 -4.70
CA SER A 251 9.18 18.31 -5.69
C SER A 251 9.28 16.80 -5.56
N ILE A 252 10.16 16.29 -4.70
CA ILE A 252 10.36 14.86 -4.47
C ILE A 252 10.22 14.57 -2.98
N GLU A 253 9.38 13.61 -2.63
CA GLU A 253 9.28 13.07 -1.28
C GLU A 253 9.88 11.68 -1.21
N LEU A 254 10.84 11.50 -0.30
CA LEU A 254 11.42 10.19 0.00
C LEU A 254 10.69 9.56 1.19
N LEU A 255 9.95 8.47 0.97
CA LEU A 255 9.48 7.64 2.07
C LEU A 255 10.59 6.67 2.46
N ALA A 256 11.13 6.85 3.67
CA ALA A 256 12.26 6.09 4.19
C ALA A 256 11.81 5.10 5.27
N GLY A 257 11.99 3.80 5.03
CA GLY A 257 11.71 2.74 6.00
C GLY A 257 13.01 2.19 6.62
N TYR A 258 13.01 1.92 7.94
CA TYR A 258 14.11 1.26 8.67
C TYR A 258 13.79 -0.19 9.04
N ASP A 259 12.60 -0.68 8.70
CA ASP A 259 12.19 -2.08 8.83
C ASP A 259 11.89 -2.63 7.43
N THR A 260 12.53 -3.72 7.06
CA THR A 260 12.39 -4.32 5.73
C THR A 260 10.96 -4.77 5.41
N ARG A 261 10.16 -5.06 6.44
CA ARG A 261 8.74 -5.40 6.32
C ARG A 261 7.89 -4.24 5.75
N LEU A 262 8.40 -3.00 5.82
CA LEU A 262 7.73 -1.81 5.27
C LEU A 262 7.98 -1.60 3.77
N ARG A 263 8.76 -2.47 3.11
CA ARG A 263 9.13 -2.27 1.70
C ARG A 263 7.91 -2.18 0.79
N THR A 264 7.05 -3.17 0.79
CA THR A 264 5.87 -3.18 -0.10
C THR A 264 4.80 -2.17 0.35
N LEU A 265 4.75 -1.82 1.65
CA LEU A 265 3.95 -0.67 2.09
C LEU A 265 4.40 0.61 1.38
N SER A 266 5.70 0.83 1.26
CA SER A 266 6.24 2.00 0.58
C SER A 266 5.91 1.99 -0.92
N ASP A 267 5.92 0.83 -1.58
CA ASP A 267 5.49 0.69 -2.98
C ASP A 267 3.98 0.98 -3.14
N TRP A 268 3.14 0.54 -2.19
CA TRP A 268 1.71 0.88 -2.15
C TRP A 268 1.49 2.39 -1.92
N TRP A 269 2.23 2.99 -1.00
CA TRP A 269 2.20 4.43 -0.73
C TRP A 269 2.62 5.22 -1.99
N GLN A 270 3.64 4.76 -2.70
CA GLN A 270 4.10 5.37 -3.95
C GLN A 270 2.99 5.37 -5.00
N GLN A 271 2.29 4.24 -5.21
CA GLN A 271 1.14 4.20 -6.11
C GLN A 271 0.03 5.14 -5.65
N LEU A 272 -0.32 5.10 -4.36
CA LEU A 272 -1.39 5.90 -3.80
C LEU A 272 -1.20 7.39 -4.09
N PHE A 273 -0.02 7.93 -3.80
CA PHE A 273 0.28 9.35 -3.98
C PHE A 273 0.53 9.72 -5.46
N ALA A 274 1.30 8.92 -6.20
CA ALA A 274 1.60 9.20 -7.61
C ALA A 274 0.33 9.30 -8.47
N GLU A 275 -0.56 8.31 -8.39
CA GLU A 275 -1.80 8.31 -9.17
C GLU A 275 -2.82 9.36 -8.69
N SER A 276 -2.77 9.76 -7.42
CA SER A 276 -3.71 10.74 -6.88
C SER A 276 -3.28 12.18 -7.13
N GLU A 277 -1.99 12.48 -7.07
CA GLU A 277 -1.45 13.85 -7.14
C GLU A 277 -0.85 14.23 -8.49
N GLY A 278 -0.26 13.28 -9.24
CA GLY A 278 0.47 13.54 -10.47
C GLY A 278 -0.43 13.92 -11.64
N LYS A 279 -1.03 15.12 -11.61
CA LYS A 279 -2.00 15.64 -12.58
C LYS A 279 -1.82 17.11 -12.84
N ASP A 280 -2.25 17.59 -14.00
CA ASP A 280 -2.24 19.01 -14.37
C ASP A 280 -0.85 19.69 -14.21
N GLY A 281 0.22 18.92 -14.42
CA GLY A 281 1.60 19.41 -14.22
C GLY A 281 1.97 19.65 -12.76
N LYS A 282 1.21 19.10 -11.80
CA LYS A 282 1.40 19.22 -10.36
C LYS A 282 1.70 17.87 -9.74
N GLY A 283 2.08 17.90 -8.47
CA GLY A 283 2.30 16.73 -7.62
C GLY A 283 3.74 16.62 -7.15
N ILE A 284 3.88 15.99 -5.97
CA ILE A 284 5.18 15.62 -5.40
C ILE A 284 5.51 14.24 -5.91
N PHE A 285 6.69 14.04 -6.51
CA PHE A 285 7.11 12.72 -6.96
C PHE A 285 7.41 11.84 -5.74
N PRO A 286 6.65 10.75 -5.51
CA PRO A 286 6.87 9.85 -4.38
C PRO A 286 7.99 8.87 -4.72
N ALA A 287 9.11 8.96 -4.02
CA ALA A 287 10.22 8.03 -4.11
C ALA A 287 10.36 7.21 -2.83
N VAL A 288 10.96 6.04 -2.92
CA VAL A 288 11.06 5.08 -1.81
C VAL A 288 12.52 4.73 -1.57
N VAL A 289 12.92 4.72 -0.29
CA VAL A 289 14.24 4.27 0.14
C VAL A 289 14.14 3.32 1.34
N GLN A 290 15.00 2.31 1.37
CA GLN A 290 15.14 1.40 2.50
C GLN A 290 16.46 1.70 3.22
N LEU A 291 16.35 2.20 4.43
CA LEU A 291 17.52 2.51 5.25
C LEU A 291 17.76 1.35 6.24
N THR A 292 18.99 0.97 6.50
CA THR A 292 20.28 1.62 6.24
C THR A 292 20.87 1.34 4.83
N THR A 293 20.37 0.32 4.10
CA THR A 293 21.00 -0.12 2.84
C THR A 293 21.16 1.00 1.82
N ASP A 294 20.14 1.85 1.65
CA ASP A 294 20.17 2.93 0.68
C ASP A 294 21.00 4.16 1.11
N LEU A 295 21.52 4.19 2.34
CA LEU A 295 22.58 5.15 2.71
C LEU A 295 23.84 4.89 1.89
N HIS A 296 24.08 3.63 1.47
CA HIS A 296 25.21 3.22 0.63
C HIS A 296 24.98 3.41 -0.88
N SER A 297 23.79 3.90 -1.28
CA SER A 297 23.44 4.20 -2.66
C SER A 297 23.08 5.68 -2.84
N VAL A 298 21.92 6.11 -2.35
CA VAL A 298 21.41 7.47 -2.54
C VAL A 298 21.71 8.41 -1.37
N GLY A 299 22.34 7.92 -0.30
CA GLY A 299 22.68 8.72 0.89
C GLY A 299 23.52 9.96 0.56
N GLN A 300 24.50 9.84 -0.36
CA GLN A 300 25.29 10.97 -0.84
C GLN A 300 24.41 12.04 -1.50
N TYR A 301 23.43 11.63 -2.32
CA TYR A 301 22.53 12.57 -2.99
C TYR A 301 21.58 13.26 -1.99
N ILE A 302 21.06 12.52 -1.01
CA ILE A 302 20.22 13.08 0.04
C ILE A 302 21.02 14.14 0.83
N GLN A 303 22.27 13.82 1.20
CA GLN A 303 23.09 14.67 2.05
C GLN A 303 23.62 15.92 1.33
N GLN A 304 24.06 15.83 0.08
CA GLN A 304 24.76 16.91 -0.64
C GLN A 304 24.19 17.24 -2.03
N GLY A 305 23.18 16.52 -2.51
CA GLY A 305 22.52 16.82 -3.78
C GLY A 305 21.65 18.08 -3.73
N PRO A 306 20.94 18.41 -4.81
CA PRO A 306 20.03 19.55 -4.87
C PRO A 306 18.95 19.52 -3.80
N ARG A 307 18.57 20.67 -3.26
CA ARG A 307 17.64 20.82 -2.13
C ARG A 307 16.16 20.80 -2.59
N HIS A 308 15.76 19.90 -3.48
CA HIS A 308 14.36 19.71 -3.92
C HIS A 308 13.67 18.50 -3.26
N LEU A 309 14.34 17.87 -2.30
CA LEU A 309 13.82 16.73 -1.54
C LEU A 309 13.16 17.18 -0.23
N LEU A 310 12.12 16.42 0.17
CA LEU A 310 11.69 16.29 1.57
C LEU A 310 11.70 14.79 1.91
N GLN A 311 11.82 14.47 3.20
CA GLN A 311 11.88 13.08 3.66
C GLN A 311 10.80 12.80 4.69
N THR A 312 10.09 11.70 4.51
CA THR A 312 9.17 11.12 5.48
C THR A 312 9.75 9.81 5.98
N VAL A 313 10.03 9.70 7.26
CA VAL A 313 10.59 8.49 7.87
C VAL A 313 9.52 7.70 8.58
N LEU A 314 9.40 6.41 8.27
CA LEU A 314 8.60 5.46 9.03
C LEU A 314 9.48 4.79 10.08
N TRP A 315 9.17 5.01 11.36
CA TRP A 315 9.90 4.41 12.47
C TRP A 315 8.96 3.54 13.31
N VAL A 316 9.26 2.24 13.40
CA VAL A 316 8.57 1.28 14.28
C VAL A 316 9.23 1.37 15.65
N LYS A 317 8.45 1.73 16.70
CA LYS A 317 8.99 1.95 18.04
C LYS A 317 9.34 0.67 18.78
N GLN A 318 8.49 -0.33 18.65
CA GLN A 318 8.66 -1.64 19.30
C GLN A 318 8.80 -2.71 18.24
N SER A 319 9.88 -3.45 18.28
CA SER A 319 10.07 -4.65 17.47
C SER A 319 9.54 -5.86 18.23
N ASP A 320 8.79 -6.68 17.57
CA ASP A 320 8.38 -8.02 18.02
C ASP A 320 9.48 -9.08 17.80
N LEU A 321 10.57 -8.67 17.13
CA LEU A 321 11.73 -9.49 16.83
C LEU A 321 12.94 -8.92 17.55
N ASN A 322 13.70 -9.80 18.25
CA ASN A 322 14.87 -9.38 19.00
C ASN A 322 16.10 -10.20 18.58
N VAL A 323 17.21 -9.50 18.30
CA VAL A 323 18.51 -10.11 18.03
C VAL A 323 19.56 -9.32 18.81
N THR A 324 20.27 -9.99 19.70
CA THR A 324 21.34 -9.40 20.51
C THR A 324 22.68 -9.67 19.85
N LEU A 325 23.54 -8.65 19.78
CA LEU A 325 24.88 -8.81 19.21
C LEU A 325 25.74 -9.70 20.11
N PRO A 326 26.30 -10.82 19.57
CA PRO A 326 27.08 -11.75 20.37
C PRO A 326 28.47 -11.17 20.75
N GLU A 327 29.04 -11.69 21.81
CA GLU A 327 30.46 -11.52 22.10
C GLU A 327 31.30 -12.40 21.17
N MET A 328 32.39 -11.85 20.68
CA MET A 328 33.36 -12.58 19.84
C MET A 328 34.69 -12.70 20.59
N GLU A 329 35.45 -13.75 20.32
CA GLU A 329 36.79 -13.98 20.94
C GLU A 329 37.81 -12.92 20.51
N ASP A 330 37.60 -12.31 19.33
CA ASP A 330 38.39 -11.19 18.84
C ASP A 330 37.50 -9.98 18.55
N ASP A 331 38.08 -8.81 18.47
CA ASP A 331 37.40 -7.52 18.15
C ASP A 331 38.07 -6.88 16.91
N LEU A 332 38.41 -7.70 15.93
CA LEU A 332 39.09 -7.23 14.72
C LEU A 332 38.25 -6.27 13.88
N ASP A 333 36.92 -6.37 13.99
CA ASP A 333 35.96 -5.47 13.35
C ASP A 333 35.71 -4.17 14.17
N GLY A 334 36.23 -4.09 15.41
CA GLY A 334 36.07 -2.95 16.30
C GLY A 334 34.65 -2.76 16.84
N LEU A 335 33.80 -3.78 16.80
CA LEU A 335 32.40 -3.72 17.20
C LEU A 335 32.13 -4.22 18.63
N GLY A 336 33.16 -4.61 19.39
CA GLY A 336 33.02 -5.12 20.75
C GLY A 336 32.24 -4.20 21.71
N TYR A 337 32.26 -2.88 21.47
CA TYR A 337 31.47 -1.91 22.24
C TYR A 337 29.95 -2.04 22.03
N LEU A 338 29.47 -2.80 21.01
CA LEU A 338 28.07 -3.08 20.76
C LEU A 338 27.62 -4.43 21.33
N THR A 339 28.54 -5.25 21.85
CA THR A 339 28.23 -6.55 22.44
C THR A 339 27.11 -6.43 23.50
N GLY A 340 26.14 -7.35 23.42
CA GLY A 340 24.98 -7.38 24.31
C GLY A 340 23.87 -6.37 23.96
N GLN A 341 24.09 -5.50 22.98
CA GLN A 341 23.06 -4.56 22.54
C GLN A 341 22.08 -5.23 21.59
N ASP A 342 20.80 -4.82 21.68
CA ASP A 342 19.75 -5.23 20.78
C ASP A 342 19.92 -4.56 19.40
N LEU A 343 19.71 -5.33 18.32
CA LEU A 343 19.86 -4.84 16.95
C LEU A 343 18.88 -3.71 16.63
N HIS A 344 17.66 -3.74 17.20
CA HIS A 344 16.68 -2.66 17.00
C HIS A 344 17.16 -1.35 17.64
N GLU A 345 17.80 -1.39 18.82
CA GLU A 345 18.40 -0.20 19.45
C GLU A 345 19.61 0.32 18.67
N ILE A 346 20.40 -0.56 18.07
CA ILE A 346 21.50 -0.16 17.17
C ILE A 346 20.92 0.54 15.93
N ASN A 347 19.89 -0.05 15.30
CA ASN A 347 19.19 0.52 14.14
C ASN A 347 18.55 1.88 14.47
N LYS A 348 18.02 2.06 15.70
CA LYS A 348 17.50 3.33 16.18
C LYS A 348 18.56 4.42 16.24
N ARG A 349 19.78 4.09 16.66
CA ARG A 349 20.90 5.04 16.67
C ARG A 349 21.33 5.42 15.25
N ALA A 350 21.34 4.45 14.33
CA ALA A 350 21.60 4.71 12.92
C ALA A 350 20.52 5.64 12.31
N PHE A 351 19.24 5.37 12.61
CA PHE A 351 18.12 6.23 12.22
C PHE A 351 18.29 7.67 12.73
N LEU A 352 18.54 7.85 14.04
CA LEU A 352 18.71 9.18 14.65
C LEU A 352 19.92 9.92 14.06
N GLY A 353 21.03 9.21 13.83
CA GLY A 353 22.24 9.76 13.21
C GLY A 353 21.99 10.27 11.80
N ALA A 354 21.38 9.45 10.94
CA ALA A 354 21.04 9.82 9.57
C ALA A 354 20.02 10.97 9.53
N LEU A 355 18.97 10.90 10.37
CA LEU A 355 17.95 11.95 10.46
C LEU A 355 18.57 13.30 10.83
N THR A 356 19.47 13.31 11.83
CA THR A 356 20.17 14.53 12.27
C THR A 356 21.06 15.07 11.14
N ALA A 357 21.83 14.22 10.48
CA ALA A 357 22.73 14.62 9.40
C ALA A 357 21.94 15.21 8.21
N HIS A 358 20.86 14.55 7.77
CA HIS A 358 20.01 15.05 6.67
C HIS A 358 19.35 16.38 7.04
N THR A 359 18.85 16.53 8.28
CA THR A 359 18.25 17.79 8.76
C THR A 359 19.25 18.92 8.76
N ASN A 360 20.45 18.70 9.30
CA ASN A 360 21.54 19.68 9.30
C ASN A 360 22.03 20.01 7.88
N GLY A 361 21.90 19.06 6.95
CA GLY A 361 22.15 19.23 5.52
C GLY A 361 21.03 20.00 4.78
N GLY A 362 19.97 20.42 5.45
CA GLY A 362 18.88 21.22 4.88
C GLY A 362 17.80 20.40 4.18
N VAL A 363 17.68 19.09 4.47
CA VAL A 363 16.55 18.26 4.03
C VAL A 363 15.45 18.35 5.08
N PRO A 364 14.24 18.84 4.73
CA PRO A 364 13.10 18.79 5.65
C PRO A 364 12.71 17.35 5.95
N ASN A 365 12.56 17.04 7.22
CA ASN A 365 12.20 15.70 7.70
C ASN A 365 10.93 15.70 8.53
N VAL A 366 10.08 14.70 8.32
CA VAL A 366 8.99 14.32 9.21
C VAL A 366 9.12 12.85 9.57
N VAL A 367 8.88 12.52 10.83
CA VAL A 367 8.89 11.13 11.30
C VAL A 367 7.47 10.71 11.67
N LEU A 368 7.02 9.64 11.05
CA LEU A 368 5.78 8.95 11.38
C LEU A 368 6.12 7.76 12.29
N HIS A 369 5.77 7.90 13.55
CA HIS A 369 6.01 6.86 14.56
C HIS A 369 4.89 5.83 14.53
N LEU A 370 5.23 4.59 14.24
CA LEU A 370 4.37 3.42 14.41
C LEU A 370 4.67 2.81 15.78
N PRO A 371 3.67 2.53 16.63
CA PRO A 371 3.94 1.89 17.91
C PRO A 371 4.57 0.51 17.74
N ASP A 372 4.01 -0.26 16.81
CA ASP A 372 4.34 -1.65 16.49
C ASP A 372 3.89 -1.99 15.05
N LEU A 373 3.90 -3.27 14.66
CA LEU A 373 3.33 -3.80 13.40
C LEU A 373 2.19 -4.79 13.68
N THR A 374 1.28 -4.45 14.60
CA THR A 374 0.04 -5.21 14.81
C THR A 374 -0.99 -4.91 13.72
N GLU A 375 -1.99 -5.78 13.57
CA GLU A 375 -3.08 -5.58 12.62
C GLU A 375 -3.81 -4.26 12.84
N GLN A 376 -4.01 -3.87 14.11
CA GLN A 376 -4.66 -2.61 14.46
C GLN A 376 -3.83 -1.40 13.98
N THR A 377 -2.52 -1.41 14.22
CA THR A 377 -1.60 -0.36 13.74
C THR A 377 -1.57 -0.31 12.21
N ILE A 378 -1.54 -1.45 11.55
CA ILE A 378 -1.52 -1.55 10.08
C ILE A 378 -2.83 -1.01 9.48
N GLY A 379 -3.98 -1.39 10.01
CA GLY A 379 -5.28 -0.87 9.58
C GLY A 379 -5.40 0.64 9.75
N HIS A 380 -4.95 1.15 10.90
CA HIS A 380 -4.88 2.59 11.18
C HIS A 380 -3.97 3.32 10.16
N MET A 381 -2.81 2.77 9.85
CA MET A 381 -1.83 3.34 8.93
C MET A 381 -2.34 3.37 7.48
N PHE A 382 -2.99 2.31 7.01
CA PHE A 382 -3.62 2.31 5.69
C PHE A 382 -4.65 3.44 5.57
N TYR A 383 -5.53 3.57 6.55
CA TYR A 383 -6.53 4.64 6.55
C TYR A 383 -5.89 6.03 6.61
N PHE A 384 -4.88 6.20 7.47
CA PHE A 384 -4.13 7.45 7.58
C PHE A 384 -3.59 7.92 6.22
N PHE A 385 -2.87 7.05 5.50
CA PHE A 385 -2.28 7.42 4.22
C PHE A 385 -3.33 7.68 3.14
N MET A 386 -4.40 6.88 3.09
CA MET A 386 -5.51 7.12 2.16
C MET A 386 -6.13 8.51 2.38
N LYS A 387 -6.40 8.87 3.63
CA LYS A 387 -7.00 10.17 3.95
C LYS A 387 -6.02 11.32 3.74
N ALA A 388 -4.77 11.16 4.16
CA ALA A 388 -3.72 12.16 3.95
C ALA A 388 -3.49 12.43 2.45
N CYS A 389 -3.47 11.39 1.62
CA CYS A 389 -3.35 11.50 0.17
C CYS A 389 -4.53 12.27 -0.44
N ALA A 390 -5.77 11.93 -0.06
CA ALA A 390 -6.95 12.62 -0.56
C ALA A 390 -6.92 14.11 -0.21
N VAL A 391 -6.60 14.46 1.06
CA VAL A 391 -6.48 15.85 1.49
C VAL A 391 -5.34 16.57 0.78
N SER A 392 -4.16 15.95 0.66
CA SER A 392 -3.00 16.52 0.00
C SER A 392 -3.28 16.83 -1.47
N SER A 393 -3.96 15.93 -2.19
CA SER A 393 -4.38 16.14 -3.57
C SER A 393 -5.36 17.32 -3.71
N LEU A 394 -6.31 17.46 -2.77
CA LEU A 394 -7.25 18.60 -2.76
C LEU A 394 -6.54 19.92 -2.48
N LEU A 395 -5.51 19.93 -1.63
CA LEU A 395 -4.67 21.12 -1.39
C LEU A 395 -3.82 21.49 -2.61
N LEU A 396 -3.43 20.52 -3.44
CA LEU A 396 -2.83 20.73 -4.76
C LEU A 396 -3.82 21.23 -5.81
N GLY A 397 -5.12 21.12 -5.52
CA GLY A 397 -6.20 21.48 -6.43
C GLY A 397 -6.41 20.47 -7.56
N VAL A 398 -6.17 19.18 -7.30
CA VAL A 398 -6.39 18.07 -8.25
C VAL A 398 -7.41 17.07 -7.67
N ASN A 399 -8.09 16.33 -8.56
CA ASN A 399 -8.99 15.25 -8.13
C ASN A 399 -8.20 14.02 -7.67
N PRO A 400 -8.29 13.57 -6.40
CA PRO A 400 -7.54 12.42 -5.91
C PRO A 400 -8.01 11.06 -6.46
N PHE A 401 -9.15 10.97 -7.13
CA PHE A 401 -9.84 9.69 -7.38
C PHE A 401 -9.84 9.25 -8.84
N ASP A 402 -9.47 10.10 -9.79
CA ASP A 402 -9.30 9.75 -11.19
C ASP A 402 -7.82 9.55 -11.56
N GLN A 403 -7.57 9.07 -12.78
CA GLN A 403 -6.23 8.89 -13.34
C GLN A 403 -6.25 9.02 -14.88
N PRO A 404 -6.54 10.21 -15.42
CA PRO A 404 -6.71 10.39 -16.88
C PRO A 404 -5.44 10.10 -17.69
N GLY A 405 -4.26 10.31 -17.09
CA GLY A 405 -2.97 10.13 -17.77
C GLY A 405 -2.70 8.69 -18.22
N VAL A 406 -3.27 7.68 -17.52
CA VAL A 406 -3.03 6.27 -17.89
C VAL A 406 -3.77 5.84 -19.15
N GLU A 407 -4.81 6.55 -19.56
CA GLU A 407 -5.61 6.19 -20.74
C GLU A 407 -4.84 6.37 -22.06
N ALA A 408 -3.86 7.28 -22.08
CA ALA A 408 -3.05 7.52 -23.26
C ALA A 408 -2.20 6.28 -23.64
N TYR A 409 -1.40 5.76 -22.69
CA TYR A 409 -0.57 4.59 -22.97
C TYR A 409 -1.39 3.30 -23.14
N LYS A 410 -2.52 3.15 -22.43
CA LYS A 410 -3.41 2.01 -22.63
C LYS A 410 -3.92 1.93 -24.06
N ARG A 411 -4.41 3.07 -24.62
CA ARG A 411 -4.86 3.10 -26.02
C ARG A 411 -3.75 2.69 -26.98
N GLN A 412 -2.51 3.16 -26.78
CA GLN A 412 -1.39 2.77 -27.63
C GLN A 412 -1.05 1.28 -27.49
N MET A 413 -1.06 0.73 -26.28
CA MET A 413 -0.83 -0.70 -26.06
C MET A 413 -1.88 -1.55 -26.76
N PHE A 414 -3.16 -1.23 -26.63
CA PHE A 414 -4.23 -1.98 -27.29
C PHE A 414 -4.16 -1.87 -28.81
N HIS A 415 -3.88 -0.68 -29.35
CA HIS A 415 -3.68 -0.48 -30.78
C HIS A 415 -2.60 -1.43 -31.33
N LEU A 416 -1.43 -1.45 -30.73
CA LEU A 416 -0.33 -2.32 -31.16
C LEU A 416 -0.63 -3.84 -31.01
N LEU A 417 -1.47 -4.21 -30.04
CA LEU A 417 -1.90 -5.60 -29.87
C LEU A 417 -2.96 -6.03 -30.87
N GLU A 418 -3.79 -5.09 -31.33
CA GLU A 418 -4.87 -5.34 -32.32
C GLU A 418 -4.36 -5.39 -33.75
N GLU A 419 -3.31 -4.64 -34.10
CA GLU A 419 -2.69 -4.67 -35.44
C GLU A 419 -2.27 -6.09 -35.88
N ARG A 420 -1.92 -6.97 -34.93
CA ARG A 420 -1.63 -8.38 -35.22
C ARG A 420 -2.85 -9.25 -35.53
N ARG A 421 -4.08 -8.75 -35.40
CA ARG A 421 -5.31 -9.48 -35.78
C ARG A 421 -5.63 -9.34 -37.27
N THR A 422 -5.03 -8.36 -37.95
CA THR A 422 -5.29 -8.04 -39.36
C THR A 422 -4.16 -8.41 -40.29
N SER A 423 -3.04 -8.90 -39.76
CA SER A 423 -1.91 -9.50 -40.48
C SER A 423 -1.88 -11.04 -40.31
#